data_e7ef2fa0f420fd605d4264cd35c3cbbd
#
_entry.id   e7ef2fa0f420fd605d4264cd35c3cbbd
#
_cell.length_a   1.000
_cell.length_b   1.000
_cell.length_c   1.000
_cell.angle_alpha   90.00
_cell.angle_beta   90.00
_cell.angle_gamma   90.00
#
_symmetry.space_group_name_H-M   'P 1'
#
loop_
_entity.id
_entity.type
_entity.pdbx_description
1 polymer ?
#
loop_
_entity_poly.entity_id
_entity_poly.type
_entity_poly.pdbx_seq_one_letter_code
_entity_poly.pdbx_strand_id
1 'polypeptide(L)'
;RMLLWKHRDTGHQENFVDRVAATDSTLAYVALFNAGDSLRREAWIGFNEAGFAVMNTASYNLAPDTARVRDREGIVMTEALRRCRRFGDFTALLDSAIASGPLGVQANFGAFDAEGDGGYVECSDHTYTVYPLALAPEGAIIRSNYSFSGGKERQLGAVRQCDAEALLAEPLRERSVRPETFTEGLSRSFYHAGEGRDLSADGAMRVADRGEMIPRRISSASVVIEGPLPGENPAETMVMWVSLGFPPASHVEPAMLDSVAPALLPSEPGCRAPLSSEMLSVRDSLFSRRDASSPWMLDLTRLRPLIEDGRRASAEGYRRGRALRDNRISESSTE
;
A
#
# COMPACT_ATOMS: atom_id res chain seq x y z
N ARG A 1 -10.66 12.39 -6.76
CA ARG A 1 -10.76 11.03 -6.21
C ARG A 1 -9.94 10.91 -4.94
N MET A 2 -10.43 10.12 -3.99
CA MET A 2 -9.63 9.70 -2.82
C MET A 2 -8.50 8.77 -3.27
N LEU A 3 -7.35 8.87 -2.60
CA LEU A 3 -6.20 7.99 -2.86
C LEU A 3 -5.73 7.37 -1.55
N LEU A 4 -5.46 6.07 -1.55
CA LEU A 4 -4.87 5.34 -0.44
C LEU A 4 -3.61 4.62 -0.95
N TRP A 5 -2.44 5.01 -0.44
CA TRP A 5 -1.16 4.46 -0.87
C TRP A 5 -0.49 3.65 0.23
N LYS A 6 0.06 2.51 -0.16
CA LYS A 6 0.94 1.69 0.67
C LYS A 6 2.22 1.35 -0.07
N HIS A 7 3.35 1.72 0.52
CA HIS A 7 4.64 1.15 0.18
C HIS A 7 4.92 0.01 1.17
N ARG A 8 5.04 -1.21 0.66
CA ARG A 8 5.07 -2.41 1.49
C ARG A 8 6.48 -2.95 1.66
N ASP A 9 6.94 -2.97 2.91
CA ASP A 9 8.19 -3.58 3.33
C ASP A 9 7.87 -4.75 4.28
N THR A 10 8.39 -5.94 3.98
CA THR A 10 8.05 -7.14 4.74
C THR A 10 9.07 -8.25 4.56
N GLY A 11 9.13 -9.18 5.51
CA GLY A 11 9.84 -10.44 5.35
C GLY A 11 9.17 -11.39 4.35
N HIS A 12 7.84 -11.29 4.17
CA HIS A 12 7.06 -12.02 3.18
C HIS A 12 7.03 -11.26 1.86
N GLN A 13 8.11 -11.31 1.08
CA GLN A 13 8.32 -10.45 -0.08
C GLN A 13 7.56 -10.91 -1.34
N GLU A 14 7.19 -12.18 -1.41
CA GLU A 14 6.44 -12.76 -2.51
C GLU A 14 4.95 -12.47 -2.36
N ASN A 15 4.36 -11.81 -3.34
CA ASN A 15 2.98 -11.35 -3.28
C ASN A 15 2.20 -11.67 -4.54
N PHE A 16 0.87 -11.60 -4.42
CA PHE A 16 -0.07 -11.61 -5.53
C PHE A 16 -1.28 -10.74 -5.22
N VAL A 17 -2.03 -10.38 -6.25
CA VAL A 17 -3.34 -9.73 -6.13
C VAL A 17 -4.39 -10.69 -6.61
N ASP A 18 -5.49 -10.78 -5.88
CA ASP A 18 -6.60 -11.63 -6.27
C ASP A 18 -7.94 -11.02 -5.86
N ARG A 19 -8.99 -11.49 -6.53
CA ARG A 19 -10.38 -11.17 -6.23
C ARG A 19 -10.98 -12.27 -5.35
N VAL A 20 -11.76 -11.85 -4.37
CA VAL A 20 -12.61 -12.74 -3.58
C VAL A 20 -14.06 -12.39 -3.88
N ALA A 21 -14.83 -13.40 -4.32
CA ALA A 21 -16.23 -13.22 -4.65
C ALA A 21 -17.10 -12.94 -3.43
N ALA A 22 -18.20 -12.22 -3.63
CA ALA A 22 -19.23 -12.06 -2.62
C ALA A 22 -19.86 -13.41 -2.26
N THR A 23 -20.42 -13.47 -1.06
CA THR A 23 -21.32 -14.53 -0.61
C THR A 23 -22.62 -13.90 -0.13
N ASP A 24 -23.59 -14.70 0.31
CA ASP A 24 -24.85 -14.18 0.87
C ASP A 24 -24.64 -13.23 2.08
N SER A 25 -23.49 -13.29 2.73
CA SER A 25 -23.17 -12.53 3.94
C SER A 25 -21.91 -11.65 3.85
N THR A 26 -21.22 -11.67 2.74
CA THR A 26 -19.97 -10.92 2.55
C THR A 26 -19.88 -10.22 1.20
N LEU A 27 -19.21 -9.07 1.19
CA LEU A 27 -18.94 -8.29 -0.02
C LEU A 27 -17.83 -8.92 -0.86
N ALA A 28 -17.89 -8.73 -2.19
CA ALA A 28 -16.76 -8.99 -3.04
C ALA A 28 -15.66 -7.95 -2.83
N TYR A 29 -14.38 -8.37 -2.93
CA TYR A 29 -13.25 -7.45 -2.80
C TYR A 29 -12.06 -7.90 -3.64
N VAL A 30 -11.14 -6.98 -3.91
CA VAL A 30 -9.83 -7.25 -4.48
C VAL A 30 -8.76 -6.76 -3.52
N ALA A 31 -7.69 -7.56 -3.32
CA ALA A 31 -6.65 -7.22 -2.36
C ALA A 31 -5.30 -7.85 -2.70
N LEU A 32 -4.25 -7.31 -2.07
CA LEU A 32 -2.90 -7.85 -2.07
C LEU A 32 -2.76 -8.89 -0.96
N PHE A 33 -2.18 -10.06 -1.30
CA PHE A 33 -1.93 -11.19 -0.39
C PHE A 33 -0.47 -11.61 -0.41
N ASN A 34 -0.01 -12.28 0.66
CA ASN A 34 1.25 -13.00 0.67
C ASN A 34 1.15 -14.29 -0.16
N ALA A 35 2.19 -14.65 -0.87
CA ALA A 35 2.34 -16.03 -1.35
C ALA A 35 2.29 -16.98 -0.15
N GLY A 36 1.61 -18.13 -0.33
CA GLY A 36 1.31 -19.07 0.75
C GLY A 36 -0.11 -18.92 1.32
N ASP A 37 -0.74 -17.75 1.20
CA ASP A 37 -2.13 -17.55 1.63
C ASP A 37 -3.12 -17.99 0.54
N SER A 38 -3.21 -19.29 0.31
CA SER A 38 -4.14 -19.88 -0.67
C SER A 38 -5.60 -19.66 -0.36
N LEU A 39 -5.94 -19.35 0.89
CA LEU A 39 -7.30 -19.10 1.37
C LEU A 39 -7.69 -17.61 1.44
N ARG A 40 -6.78 -16.68 1.09
CA ARG A 40 -6.96 -15.22 1.11
C ARG A 40 -7.46 -14.73 2.48
N ARG A 41 -6.80 -15.17 3.54
CA ARG A 41 -7.17 -14.86 4.92
C ARG A 41 -6.61 -13.53 5.42
N GLU A 42 -5.53 -13.06 4.81
CA GLU A 42 -4.75 -11.91 5.28
C GLU A 42 -4.52 -10.91 4.15
N ALA A 43 -5.49 -10.01 3.94
CA ALA A 43 -5.33 -8.89 3.01
C ALA A 43 -4.41 -7.82 3.59
N TRP A 44 -3.51 -7.25 2.77
CA TRP A 44 -2.55 -6.23 3.20
C TRP A 44 -2.86 -4.83 2.69
N ILE A 45 -3.63 -4.71 1.65
CA ILE A 45 -4.30 -3.52 1.12
C ILE A 45 -5.35 -4.01 0.13
N GLY A 46 -6.54 -3.41 0.13
CA GLY A 46 -7.61 -3.79 -0.80
C GLY A 46 -8.79 -2.85 -0.72
N PHE A 47 -9.76 -3.08 -1.61
CA PHE A 47 -11.06 -2.41 -1.60
C PHE A 47 -12.18 -3.39 -1.98
N ASN A 48 -13.41 -3.07 -1.58
CA ASN A 48 -14.58 -3.90 -1.85
C ASN A 48 -15.59 -3.23 -2.79
N GLU A 49 -16.62 -3.98 -3.19
CA GLU A 49 -17.66 -3.53 -4.11
C GLU A 49 -18.50 -2.35 -3.61
N ALA A 50 -18.53 -2.12 -2.29
CA ALA A 50 -19.20 -0.96 -1.70
C ALA A 50 -18.35 0.32 -1.70
N GLY A 51 -17.07 0.22 -2.12
CA GLY A 51 -16.16 1.36 -2.17
C GLY A 51 -15.37 1.61 -0.89
N PHE A 52 -15.45 0.71 0.08
CA PHE A 52 -14.58 0.75 1.25
C PHE A 52 -13.19 0.22 0.90
N ALA A 53 -12.15 1.00 1.24
CA ALA A 53 -10.75 0.64 1.04
C ALA A 53 -10.00 0.67 2.37
N VAL A 54 -9.04 -0.24 2.57
CA VAL A 54 -8.24 -0.32 3.80
C VAL A 54 -6.83 -0.81 3.52
N MET A 55 -5.86 -0.28 4.28
CA MET A 55 -4.49 -0.74 4.35
C MET A 55 -3.93 -0.58 5.76
N ASN A 56 -2.75 -1.15 6.07
CA ASN A 56 -2.05 -0.89 7.33
C ASN A 56 -0.60 -0.46 7.15
N THR A 57 -0.05 0.17 8.19
CA THR A 57 1.38 0.16 8.50
C THR A 57 1.57 -0.43 9.89
N ALA A 58 2.57 -1.29 10.09
CA ALA A 58 2.91 -1.75 11.44
C ALA A 58 3.36 -0.54 12.29
N SER A 59 2.94 -0.49 13.54
CA SER A 59 3.37 0.50 14.52
C SER A 59 4.11 -0.18 15.66
N TYR A 60 5.19 0.44 16.14
CA TYR A 60 6.05 -0.16 17.16
C TYR A 60 6.11 0.66 18.45
N ASN A 61 5.28 1.69 18.58
CA ASN A 61 5.25 2.59 19.74
C ASN A 61 3.88 2.69 20.42
N LEU A 62 2.92 1.86 20.02
CA LEU A 62 1.65 1.69 20.72
C LEU A 62 1.83 0.78 21.95
N ALA A 63 0.78 0.63 22.74
CA ALA A 63 0.78 -0.30 23.87
C ALA A 63 1.16 -1.72 23.42
N PRO A 64 1.94 -2.47 24.22
CA PRO A 64 2.37 -3.82 23.85
C PRO A 64 1.19 -4.72 23.52
N ASP A 65 1.37 -5.54 22.49
CA ASP A 65 0.45 -6.59 22.13
C ASP A 65 0.43 -7.67 23.21
N THR A 66 -0.72 -7.91 23.82
CA THR A 66 -0.95 -8.87 24.91
C THR A 66 -1.69 -10.13 24.43
N ALA A 67 -2.14 -10.16 23.18
CA ALA A 67 -2.83 -11.29 22.61
C ALA A 67 -1.92 -12.53 22.48
N ARG A 68 -2.51 -13.72 22.55
CA ARG A 68 -1.80 -14.98 22.29
C ARG A 68 -1.38 -15.13 20.83
N VAL A 69 -2.23 -14.67 19.92
CA VAL A 69 -1.98 -14.63 18.48
C VAL A 69 -1.76 -13.19 18.10
N ARG A 70 -0.64 -12.90 17.44
CA ARG A 70 -0.17 -11.57 17.05
C ARG A 70 -0.16 -11.44 15.55
N ASP A 71 0.17 -10.24 15.05
CA ASP A 71 0.25 -9.94 13.61
C ASP A 71 -1.07 -10.24 12.89
N ARG A 72 -2.21 -9.89 13.53
CA ARG A 72 -3.57 -10.16 13.00
C ARG A 72 -4.11 -9.04 12.12
N GLU A 73 -3.29 -8.07 11.75
CA GLU A 73 -3.68 -6.92 10.93
C GLU A 73 -4.32 -7.35 9.61
N GLY A 74 -3.72 -8.34 8.93
CA GLY A 74 -4.25 -8.87 7.69
C GLY A 74 -5.62 -9.53 7.84
N ILE A 75 -5.87 -10.20 8.99
CA ILE A 75 -7.17 -10.80 9.31
C ILE A 75 -8.21 -9.69 9.57
N VAL A 76 -7.86 -8.66 10.33
CA VAL A 76 -8.75 -7.52 10.62
C VAL A 76 -9.14 -6.81 9.32
N MET A 77 -8.17 -6.58 8.43
CA MET A 77 -8.46 -5.95 7.13
C MET A 77 -9.31 -6.82 6.23
N THR A 78 -9.08 -8.14 6.21
CA THR A 78 -9.92 -9.07 5.45
C THR A 78 -11.36 -9.03 5.94
N GLU A 79 -11.58 -9.03 7.25
CA GLU A 79 -12.91 -8.95 7.83
C GLU A 79 -13.57 -7.59 7.52
N ALA A 80 -12.80 -6.50 7.55
CA ALA A 80 -13.28 -5.18 7.15
C ALA A 80 -13.69 -5.15 5.66
N LEU A 81 -12.88 -5.69 4.76
CA LEU A 81 -13.21 -5.77 3.33
C LEU A 81 -14.47 -6.60 3.06
N ARG A 82 -14.71 -7.63 3.86
CA ARG A 82 -15.90 -8.49 3.73
C ARG A 82 -17.19 -7.84 4.21
N ARG A 83 -17.13 -6.86 5.13
CA ARG A 83 -18.32 -6.38 5.85
C ARG A 83 -18.53 -4.88 5.84
N CYS A 84 -17.47 -4.08 5.86
CA CYS A 84 -17.58 -2.62 5.97
C CYS A 84 -17.99 -2.02 4.62
N ARG A 85 -18.95 -1.12 4.66
CA ARG A 85 -19.35 -0.30 3.52
C ARG A 85 -18.86 1.15 3.68
N ARG A 86 -18.73 1.60 4.93
CA ARG A 86 -18.37 2.95 5.31
C ARG A 86 -17.20 2.94 6.29
N PHE A 87 -16.53 4.06 6.40
CA PHE A 87 -15.45 4.25 7.38
C PHE A 87 -15.94 4.01 8.83
N GLY A 88 -17.17 4.47 9.16
CA GLY A 88 -17.79 4.20 10.46
C GLY A 88 -18.04 2.73 10.77
N ASP A 89 -18.28 1.88 9.76
CA ASP A 89 -18.43 0.43 9.97
C ASP A 89 -17.11 -0.19 10.43
N PHE A 90 -15.98 0.35 9.97
CA PHE A 90 -14.67 -0.15 10.38
C PHE A 90 -14.38 0.14 11.86
N THR A 91 -14.69 1.33 12.34
CA THR A 91 -14.56 1.63 13.78
C THR A 91 -15.51 0.81 14.63
N ALA A 92 -16.75 0.59 14.20
CA ALA A 92 -17.70 -0.29 14.87
C ALA A 92 -17.24 -1.78 14.91
N LEU A 93 -16.58 -2.24 13.84
CA LEU A 93 -15.96 -3.57 13.81
C LEU A 93 -14.84 -3.67 14.84
N LEU A 94 -13.97 -2.64 14.94
CA LEU A 94 -12.92 -2.60 15.97
C LEU A 94 -13.50 -2.58 17.38
N ASP A 95 -14.53 -1.78 17.65
CA ASP A 95 -15.22 -1.73 18.95
C ASP A 95 -15.72 -3.11 19.36
N SER A 96 -16.42 -3.80 18.46
CA SER A 96 -16.94 -5.15 18.70
C SER A 96 -15.83 -6.17 18.95
N ALA A 97 -14.74 -6.08 18.19
CA ALA A 97 -13.63 -7.00 18.32
C ALA A 97 -12.84 -6.77 19.61
N ILE A 98 -12.58 -5.51 20.01
CA ILE A 98 -11.95 -5.13 21.28
C ILE A 98 -12.80 -5.57 22.48
N ALA A 99 -14.12 -5.42 22.42
CA ALA A 99 -15.02 -5.87 23.46
C ALA A 99 -14.97 -7.39 23.66
N SER A 100 -14.55 -8.14 22.64
CA SER A 100 -14.42 -9.61 22.68
C SER A 100 -13.05 -10.08 23.20
N GLY A 101 -12.07 -9.20 23.33
CA GLY A 101 -10.71 -9.48 23.84
C GLY A 101 -9.61 -8.78 23.06
N PRO A 102 -8.34 -9.08 23.39
CA PRO A 102 -7.20 -8.46 22.69
C PRO A 102 -7.19 -8.76 21.20
N LEU A 103 -7.00 -7.73 20.37
CA LEU A 103 -7.03 -7.86 18.92
C LEU A 103 -5.84 -8.60 18.32
N GLY A 104 -4.66 -8.52 18.93
CA GLY A 104 -3.40 -9.01 18.38
C GLY A 104 -2.84 -8.13 17.28
N VAL A 105 -3.02 -6.82 17.38
CA VAL A 105 -2.54 -5.83 16.41
C VAL A 105 -1.77 -4.69 17.06
N GLN A 106 -0.80 -4.16 16.31
CA GLN A 106 -0.16 -2.86 16.54
C GLN A 106 0.01 -2.17 15.20
N ALA A 107 -0.94 -1.35 14.80
CA ALA A 107 -0.96 -0.81 13.46
C ALA A 107 -1.61 0.58 13.35
N ASN A 108 -1.23 1.28 12.29
CA ASN A 108 -2.00 2.39 11.76
C ASN A 108 -2.80 1.85 10.56
N PHE A 109 -4.10 1.77 10.66
CA PHE A 109 -4.98 1.44 9.55
C PHE A 109 -5.37 2.73 8.82
N GLY A 110 -5.04 2.83 7.54
CA GLY A 110 -5.59 3.86 6.65
C GLY A 110 -6.81 3.30 5.95
N ALA A 111 -7.93 4.05 5.94
CA ALA A 111 -9.15 3.62 5.26
C ALA A 111 -9.95 4.81 4.73
N PHE A 112 -10.74 4.57 3.68
CA PHE A 112 -11.74 5.50 3.17
C PHE A 112 -12.94 4.74 2.59
N ASP A 113 -14.05 5.45 2.36
CA ASP A 113 -15.24 4.92 1.70
C ASP A 113 -15.65 5.72 0.45
N ALA A 114 -16.69 5.24 -0.24
CA ALA A 114 -17.19 5.85 -1.46
C ALA A 114 -17.83 7.23 -1.26
N GLU A 115 -18.21 7.59 -0.03
CA GLU A 115 -18.81 8.89 0.29
C GLU A 115 -17.73 9.97 0.52
N GLY A 116 -16.44 9.56 0.55
CA GLY A 116 -15.30 10.44 0.75
C GLY A 116 -14.96 10.63 2.23
N ASP A 117 -15.55 9.84 3.14
CA ASP A 117 -15.11 9.77 4.53
C ASP A 117 -13.93 8.82 4.68
N GLY A 118 -13.04 9.12 5.62
CA GLY A 118 -11.86 8.31 5.82
C GLY A 118 -10.87 8.91 6.81
N GLY A 119 -9.74 8.22 6.99
CA GLY A 119 -8.70 8.65 7.90
C GLY A 119 -7.73 7.54 8.28
N TYR A 120 -6.98 7.79 9.34
CA TYR A 120 -6.16 6.77 9.99
C TYR A 120 -6.72 6.39 11.35
N VAL A 121 -6.67 5.09 11.64
CA VAL A 121 -7.02 4.50 12.93
C VAL A 121 -5.75 3.87 13.49
N GLU A 122 -5.13 4.53 14.47
CA GLU A 122 -3.97 4.02 15.20
C GLU A 122 -4.46 3.06 16.28
N CYS A 123 -4.22 1.77 16.09
CA CYS A 123 -4.88 0.70 16.83
C CYS A 123 -3.88 -0.22 17.54
N SER A 124 -4.18 -0.51 18.81
CA SER A 124 -3.53 -1.53 19.64
C SER A 124 -4.54 -2.63 20.03
N ASP A 125 -4.14 -3.57 20.89
CA ASP A 125 -4.98 -4.67 21.37
C ASP A 125 -6.33 -4.25 21.96
N HIS A 126 -6.37 -3.10 22.64
CA HIS A 126 -7.49 -2.74 23.53
C HIS A 126 -8.05 -1.35 23.26
N THR A 127 -7.44 -0.59 22.38
CA THR A 127 -7.85 0.79 22.11
C THR A 127 -7.38 1.27 20.75
N TYR A 128 -8.03 2.29 20.25
CA TYR A 128 -7.60 2.98 19.05
C TYR A 128 -7.83 4.49 19.13
N THR A 129 -7.14 5.24 18.28
CA THR A 129 -7.33 6.67 18.07
C THR A 129 -7.60 6.95 16.61
N VAL A 130 -8.66 7.70 16.31
CA VAL A 130 -9.03 8.08 14.94
C VAL A 130 -8.47 9.45 14.60
N TYR A 131 -7.86 9.56 13.42
CA TYR A 131 -7.42 10.80 12.79
C TYR A 131 -8.23 11.00 11.50
N PRO A 132 -9.36 11.74 11.55
CA PRO A 132 -10.21 11.94 10.39
C PRO A 132 -9.51 12.73 9.29
N LEU A 133 -9.65 12.30 8.03
CA LEU A 133 -9.07 13.01 6.89
C LEU A 133 -9.63 14.41 6.73
N ALA A 134 -10.90 14.61 7.05
CA ALA A 134 -11.56 15.93 7.01
C ALA A 134 -10.90 17.00 7.90
N LEU A 135 -10.14 16.58 8.92
CA LEU A 135 -9.39 17.47 9.82
C LEU A 135 -7.90 17.55 9.47
N ALA A 136 -7.45 16.82 8.45
CA ALA A 136 -6.05 16.76 8.08
C ALA A 136 -5.60 18.02 7.33
N PRO A 137 -4.40 18.57 7.62
CA PRO A 137 -3.83 19.63 6.82
C PRO A 137 -3.74 19.21 5.34
N GLU A 138 -4.09 20.14 4.44
CA GLU A 138 -4.02 19.91 2.99
C GLU A 138 -4.80 18.68 2.48
N GLY A 139 -5.68 18.10 3.32
CA GLY A 139 -6.47 16.91 2.99
C GLY A 139 -5.64 15.63 2.86
N ALA A 140 -4.51 15.53 3.56
CA ALA A 140 -3.63 14.37 3.51
C ALA A 140 -3.16 13.93 4.92
N ILE A 141 -3.06 12.62 5.13
CA ILE A 141 -2.47 12.03 6.33
C ILE A 141 -1.37 11.08 5.90
N ILE A 142 -0.18 11.21 6.50
CA ILE A 142 0.98 10.37 6.22
C ILE A 142 1.32 9.58 7.49
N ARG A 143 1.56 8.28 7.34
CA ARG A 143 2.01 7.40 8.43
C ARG A 143 3.10 6.46 7.93
N SER A 144 4.12 6.28 8.77
CA SER A 144 5.14 5.24 8.61
C SER A 144 4.98 4.16 9.70
N ASN A 145 6.06 3.72 10.34
CA ASN A 145 6.01 2.62 11.31
C ASN A 145 5.93 3.09 12.76
N TYR A 146 5.30 4.24 13.02
CA TYR A 146 4.94 4.70 14.35
C TYR A 146 3.59 5.44 14.32
N SER A 147 2.93 5.44 15.47
CA SER A 147 1.66 6.12 15.71
C SER A 147 1.90 7.47 16.40
N PHE A 148 1.14 8.49 16.06
CA PHE A 148 1.21 9.80 16.69
C PHE A 148 0.61 9.79 18.10
N SER A 149 -0.35 8.88 18.36
CA SER A 149 -0.91 8.62 19.69
C SER A 149 -0.01 7.76 20.59
N GLY A 150 1.05 7.17 20.04
CA GLY A 150 1.95 6.27 20.77
C GLY A 150 3.08 6.98 21.51
N GLY A 151 3.91 6.19 22.19
CA GLY A 151 5.12 6.67 22.90
C GLY A 151 6.16 7.24 21.94
N LYS A 152 6.93 8.22 22.42
CA LYS A 152 7.95 8.92 21.59
C LYS A 152 9.27 8.18 21.46
N GLU A 153 9.46 7.09 22.20
CA GLU A 153 10.76 6.41 22.35
C GLU A 153 11.11 5.47 21.19
N ARG A 154 10.12 5.08 20.37
CA ARG A 154 10.29 4.09 19.29
C ARG A 154 9.62 4.55 17.99
N GLN A 155 10.06 5.68 17.48
CA GLN A 155 9.56 6.23 16.21
C GLN A 155 10.28 5.57 15.01
N LEU A 156 10.11 4.28 14.83
CA LEU A 156 10.68 3.57 13.70
C LEU A 156 10.07 4.09 12.39
N GLY A 157 10.92 4.42 11.43
CA GLY A 157 10.49 5.00 10.16
C GLY A 157 10.28 6.51 10.19
N ALA A 158 10.74 7.22 11.22
CA ALA A 158 10.63 8.69 11.29
C ALA A 158 11.27 9.37 10.07
N VAL A 159 12.43 8.89 9.60
CA VAL A 159 13.07 9.43 8.39
C VAL A 159 12.17 9.22 7.18
N ARG A 160 11.61 8.03 6.97
CA ARG A 160 10.67 7.77 5.85
C ARG A 160 9.38 8.58 5.94
N GLN A 161 8.93 8.90 7.15
CA GLN A 161 7.81 9.84 7.37
C GLN A 161 8.19 11.21 6.81
N CYS A 162 9.35 11.75 7.22
CA CYS A 162 9.86 13.04 6.74
C CYS A 162 10.15 13.02 5.22
N ASP A 163 10.65 11.91 4.67
CA ASP A 163 10.85 11.74 3.23
C ASP A 163 9.52 11.88 2.48
N ALA A 164 8.48 11.17 2.93
CA ALA A 164 7.17 11.23 2.31
C ALA A 164 6.54 12.63 2.44
N GLU A 165 6.65 13.27 3.60
CA GLU A 165 6.17 14.64 3.82
C GLU A 165 6.86 15.64 2.90
N ALA A 166 8.19 15.57 2.77
CA ALA A 166 8.97 16.45 1.89
C ALA A 166 8.61 16.24 0.41
N LEU A 167 8.49 14.98 -0.04
CA LEU A 167 8.18 14.65 -1.43
C LEU A 167 6.73 14.98 -1.82
N LEU A 168 5.81 14.98 -0.86
CA LEU A 168 4.40 15.31 -1.10
C LEU A 168 4.07 16.80 -0.92
N ALA A 169 4.95 17.58 -0.29
CA ALA A 169 4.66 18.99 0.05
C ALA A 169 4.26 19.83 -1.17
N GLU A 170 4.99 19.73 -2.28
CA GLU A 170 4.67 20.46 -3.51
C GLU A 170 3.43 19.91 -4.21
N PRO A 171 3.30 18.60 -4.47
CA PRO A 171 2.08 18.04 -5.06
C PRO A 171 0.80 18.35 -4.29
N LEU A 172 0.84 18.37 -2.96
CA LEU A 172 -0.31 18.70 -2.12
C LEU A 172 -0.68 20.19 -2.26
N ARG A 173 0.32 21.10 -2.14
CA ARG A 173 0.11 22.53 -2.32
C ARG A 173 -0.48 22.86 -3.69
N GLU A 174 -0.06 22.18 -4.74
CA GLU A 174 -0.51 22.37 -6.12
C GLU A 174 -1.78 21.60 -6.45
N ARG A 175 -2.29 20.78 -5.52
CA ARG A 175 -3.43 19.86 -5.75
C ARG A 175 -3.23 18.97 -6.98
N SER A 176 -1.99 18.56 -7.21
CA SER A 176 -1.59 17.74 -8.37
C SER A 176 -1.33 16.27 -8.01
N VAL A 177 -1.65 15.86 -6.78
CA VAL A 177 -1.48 14.47 -6.31
C VAL A 177 -2.34 13.52 -7.15
N ARG A 178 -1.70 12.48 -7.67
CA ARG A 178 -2.31 11.44 -8.51
C ARG A 178 -1.61 10.10 -8.24
N PRO A 179 -2.13 8.94 -8.71
CA PRO A 179 -1.50 7.66 -8.47
C PRO A 179 -0.01 7.60 -8.84
N GLU A 180 0.38 8.25 -9.94
CA GLU A 180 1.77 8.33 -10.40
C GLU A 180 2.69 9.08 -9.41
N THR A 181 2.17 10.03 -8.62
CA THR A 181 2.93 10.72 -7.57
C THR A 181 3.57 9.71 -6.62
N PHE A 182 2.84 8.66 -6.29
CA PHE A 182 3.31 7.61 -5.38
C PHE A 182 4.16 6.56 -6.08
N THR A 183 3.66 5.97 -7.15
CA THR A 183 4.30 4.82 -7.79
C THR A 183 5.53 5.20 -8.62
N GLU A 184 5.50 6.35 -9.30
CA GLU A 184 6.61 6.84 -10.14
C GLU A 184 7.49 7.87 -9.42
N GLY A 185 6.94 8.52 -8.40
CA GLY A 185 7.65 9.47 -7.54
C GLY A 185 8.20 8.81 -6.28
N LEU A 186 7.40 8.72 -5.22
CA LEU A 186 7.84 8.32 -3.89
C LEU A 186 8.46 6.92 -3.85
N SER A 187 7.86 5.94 -4.54
CA SER A 187 8.33 4.55 -4.52
C SER A 187 9.65 4.33 -5.25
N ARG A 188 10.12 5.32 -6.02
CA ARG A 188 11.38 5.29 -6.77
C ARG A 188 12.39 6.34 -6.29
N SER A 189 12.02 7.13 -5.28
CA SER A 189 12.87 8.20 -4.76
C SER A 189 13.83 7.67 -3.70
N PHE A 190 15.10 8.02 -3.83
CA PHE A 190 16.13 7.79 -2.83
C PHE A 190 16.41 9.08 -2.02
N TYR A 191 15.43 9.96 -1.95
CA TYR A 191 15.49 11.13 -1.08
C TYR A 191 15.62 10.72 0.38
N HIS A 192 16.46 11.43 1.12
CA HIS A 192 16.71 11.20 2.54
C HIS A 192 16.62 12.54 3.29
N ALA A 193 15.55 12.72 4.04
CA ALA A 193 15.25 13.98 4.71
C ALA A 193 16.33 14.40 5.71
N GLY A 194 16.94 13.43 6.40
CA GLY A 194 18.04 13.70 7.34
C GLY A 194 19.33 14.22 6.67
N GLU A 195 19.54 13.92 5.37
CA GLU A 195 20.63 14.45 4.56
C GLU A 195 20.20 15.62 3.66
N GLY A 196 18.90 15.87 3.55
CA GLY A 196 18.32 16.95 2.75
C GLY A 196 18.54 16.81 1.24
N ARG A 197 18.78 15.59 0.72
CA ARG A 197 19.10 15.33 -0.68
C ARG A 197 18.67 13.96 -1.15
N ASP A 198 18.58 13.79 -2.46
CA ASP A 198 18.44 12.47 -3.08
C ASP A 198 19.81 11.77 -3.14
N LEU A 199 19.91 10.60 -2.50
CA LEU A 199 21.16 9.82 -2.43
C LEU A 199 21.53 9.16 -3.77
N SER A 200 20.62 9.14 -4.75
CA SER A 200 20.89 8.66 -6.11
C SER A 200 21.38 9.75 -7.05
N ALA A 201 21.41 11.02 -6.60
CA ALA A 201 21.87 12.16 -7.38
C ALA A 201 23.40 12.24 -7.52
N ASP A 202 23.89 13.26 -8.21
CA ASP A 202 25.30 13.65 -8.30
C ASP A 202 26.27 12.55 -8.79
N GLY A 203 25.79 11.69 -9.71
CA GLY A 203 26.62 10.63 -10.28
C GLY A 203 26.89 9.46 -9.34
N ALA A 204 26.16 9.35 -8.21
CA ALA A 204 26.28 8.21 -7.31
C ALA A 204 26.12 6.89 -8.08
N MET A 205 27.06 5.98 -7.92
CA MET A 205 27.00 4.65 -8.54
C MET A 205 26.34 3.62 -7.63
N ARG A 206 26.35 3.84 -6.31
CA ARG A 206 25.79 2.95 -5.31
C ARG A 206 25.20 3.72 -4.14
N VAL A 207 24.18 3.15 -3.51
CA VAL A 207 23.62 3.64 -2.25
C VAL A 207 23.52 2.51 -1.23
N ALA A 208 23.83 2.81 0.03
CA ALA A 208 23.70 1.85 1.12
C ALA A 208 22.23 1.76 1.57
N ASP A 209 21.70 0.56 1.66
CA ASP A 209 20.40 0.31 2.30
C ASP A 209 20.57 0.30 3.82
N ARG A 210 20.22 1.42 4.44
CA ARG A 210 20.21 1.59 5.89
C ARG A 210 18.81 1.46 6.50
N GLY A 211 17.81 1.13 5.68
CA GLY A 211 16.41 1.02 6.10
C GLY A 211 15.70 2.36 6.33
N GLU A 212 16.32 3.48 5.96
CA GLU A 212 15.82 4.84 6.22
C GLU A 212 15.10 5.47 5.02
N MET A 213 15.34 5.00 3.81
CA MET A 213 14.65 5.45 2.59
C MET A 213 13.31 4.74 2.38
N ILE A 214 12.44 5.33 1.58
CA ILE A 214 11.17 4.70 1.19
C ILE A 214 11.46 3.37 0.47
N PRO A 215 12.17 3.31 -0.68
CA PRO A 215 12.52 2.03 -1.28
C PRO A 215 13.72 1.39 -0.57
N ARG A 216 13.56 0.15 -0.17
CA ARG A 216 14.56 -0.67 0.52
C ARG A 216 14.66 -2.05 -0.09
N ARG A 217 15.69 -2.80 0.26
CA ARG A 217 15.84 -4.20 -0.21
C ARG A 217 14.64 -5.08 0.17
N ILE A 218 13.97 -4.80 1.28
CA ILE A 218 12.79 -5.54 1.73
C ILE A 218 11.46 -5.00 1.16
N SER A 219 11.51 -3.98 0.32
CA SER A 219 10.30 -3.50 -0.38
C SER A 219 9.81 -4.57 -1.34
N SER A 220 8.52 -4.83 -1.30
CA SER A 220 7.87 -5.93 -2.02
C SER A 220 6.66 -5.51 -2.85
N ALA A 221 6.12 -4.32 -2.61
CA ALA A 221 5.05 -3.75 -3.41
C ALA A 221 4.90 -2.25 -3.17
N SER A 222 4.36 -1.55 -4.17
CA SER A 222 3.75 -0.23 -4.03
C SER A 222 2.36 -0.29 -4.63
N VAL A 223 1.36 0.10 -3.85
CA VAL A 223 -0.04 -0.02 -4.25
C VAL A 223 -0.78 1.28 -3.95
N VAL A 224 -1.51 1.80 -4.94
CA VAL A 224 -2.41 2.95 -4.78
C VAL A 224 -3.82 2.51 -5.10
N ILE A 225 -4.77 2.71 -4.20
CA ILE A 225 -6.19 2.59 -4.49
C ILE A 225 -6.72 3.96 -4.83
N GLU A 226 -7.36 4.08 -5.99
CA GLU A 226 -8.05 5.27 -6.46
C GLU A 226 -9.56 5.06 -6.32
N GLY A 227 -10.18 5.86 -5.45
CA GLY A 227 -11.61 5.80 -5.13
C GLY A 227 -12.52 6.34 -6.22
N PRO A 228 -13.84 6.19 -6.08
CA PRO A 228 -14.81 6.70 -7.04
C PRO A 228 -14.94 8.23 -6.95
N LEU A 229 -15.53 8.86 -7.95
CA LEU A 229 -16.09 10.19 -7.83
C LEU A 229 -17.52 10.11 -7.26
N PRO A 230 -18.05 11.20 -6.69
CA PRO A 230 -19.43 11.22 -6.24
C PRO A 230 -20.41 10.81 -7.35
N GLY A 231 -21.26 9.83 -7.05
CA GLY A 231 -22.25 9.31 -8.00
C GLY A 231 -21.76 8.18 -8.90
N GLU A 232 -20.48 7.86 -8.91
CA GLU A 232 -19.98 6.68 -9.65
C GLU A 232 -20.24 5.38 -8.85
N ASN A 233 -20.43 4.28 -9.57
CA ASN A 233 -20.48 2.95 -8.97
C ASN A 233 -19.08 2.49 -8.55
N PRO A 234 -18.80 2.31 -7.24
CA PRO A 234 -17.46 1.92 -6.77
C PRO A 234 -16.98 0.58 -7.37
N ALA A 235 -17.89 -0.39 -7.55
CA ALA A 235 -17.54 -1.70 -8.07
C ALA A 235 -16.97 -1.65 -9.49
N GLU A 236 -17.30 -0.61 -10.25
CA GLU A 236 -16.93 -0.45 -11.65
C GLU A 236 -15.79 0.54 -11.86
N THR A 237 -15.62 1.50 -10.94
CA THR A 237 -14.75 2.66 -11.18
C THR A 237 -13.52 2.75 -10.31
N MET A 238 -13.49 2.00 -9.20
CA MET A 238 -12.28 1.94 -8.35
C MET A 238 -11.18 1.14 -9.03
N VAL A 239 -9.96 1.64 -8.93
CA VAL A 239 -8.77 1.01 -9.50
C VAL A 239 -7.68 0.91 -8.42
N MET A 240 -7.07 -0.27 -8.32
CA MET A 240 -5.86 -0.52 -7.57
C MET A 240 -4.68 -0.56 -8.54
N TRP A 241 -3.79 0.41 -8.44
CA TRP A 241 -2.56 0.54 -9.22
C TRP A 241 -1.43 -0.16 -8.50
N VAL A 242 -0.92 -1.24 -9.05
CA VAL A 242 -0.07 -2.20 -8.34
C VAL A 242 1.28 -2.36 -9.01
N SER A 243 2.34 -2.17 -8.24
CA SER A 243 3.71 -2.52 -8.57
C SER A 243 4.16 -3.62 -7.59
N LEU A 244 4.53 -4.79 -8.07
CA LEU A 244 4.97 -5.93 -7.23
C LEU A 244 6.48 -6.15 -7.31
N GLY A 245 7.02 -6.82 -6.30
CA GLY A 245 8.45 -7.12 -6.16
C GLY A 245 9.22 -5.88 -5.69
N PHE A 246 10.19 -5.41 -6.46
CA PHE A 246 11.00 -4.25 -6.10
C PHE A 246 10.50 -2.99 -6.83
N PRO A 247 9.71 -2.12 -6.17
CA PRO A 247 9.02 -1.00 -6.84
C PRO A 247 9.91 -0.08 -7.68
N PRO A 248 11.17 0.24 -7.30
CA PRO A 248 12.03 1.08 -8.15
C PRO A 248 12.29 0.52 -9.55
N ALA A 249 12.36 -0.80 -9.71
CA ALA A 249 12.59 -1.45 -11.01
C ALA A 249 11.31 -2.01 -11.64
N SER A 250 10.21 -2.09 -10.88
CA SER A 250 8.96 -2.69 -11.32
C SER A 250 8.12 -1.72 -12.17
N HIS A 251 7.01 -2.20 -12.70
CA HIS A 251 6.02 -1.40 -13.39
C HIS A 251 4.64 -1.54 -12.75
N VAL A 252 3.73 -0.65 -13.12
CA VAL A 252 2.38 -0.60 -12.58
C VAL A 252 1.41 -1.36 -13.47
N GLU A 253 0.62 -2.23 -12.85
CA GLU A 253 -0.50 -2.93 -13.45
C GLU A 253 -1.82 -2.57 -12.74
N PRO A 254 -2.93 -2.45 -13.48
CA PRO A 254 -4.24 -2.19 -12.87
C PRO A 254 -4.88 -3.46 -12.33
N ALA A 255 -5.60 -3.31 -11.21
CA ALA A 255 -6.54 -4.30 -10.71
C ALA A 255 -7.86 -3.60 -10.35
N MET A 256 -8.95 -4.13 -10.85
CA MET A 256 -10.31 -3.70 -10.55
C MET A 256 -11.09 -4.90 -10.01
N LEU A 257 -12.27 -4.67 -9.46
CA LEU A 257 -13.03 -5.71 -8.77
C LEU A 257 -13.33 -6.94 -9.65
N ASP A 258 -13.51 -6.74 -10.94
CA ASP A 258 -13.84 -7.79 -11.91
C ASP A 258 -12.71 -8.08 -12.92
N SER A 259 -11.63 -7.31 -12.88
CA SER A 259 -10.51 -7.42 -13.83
C SER A 259 -9.17 -7.18 -13.13
N VAL A 260 -8.41 -8.24 -12.94
CA VAL A 260 -7.04 -8.19 -12.42
C VAL A 260 -6.07 -8.53 -13.54
N ALA A 261 -5.05 -7.69 -13.74
CA ALA A 261 -4.04 -7.95 -14.76
C ALA A 261 -3.34 -9.31 -14.54
N PRO A 262 -3.14 -10.13 -15.59
CA PRO A 262 -2.54 -11.47 -15.44
C PRO A 262 -1.19 -11.50 -14.74
N ALA A 263 -0.38 -10.44 -14.89
CA ALA A 263 0.92 -10.32 -14.23
C ALA A 263 0.83 -10.22 -12.69
N LEU A 264 -0.35 -9.86 -12.17
CA LEU A 264 -0.62 -9.73 -10.72
C LEU A 264 -1.26 -10.99 -10.12
N LEU A 265 -1.90 -11.83 -10.93
CA LEU A 265 -2.59 -13.04 -10.47
C LEU A 265 -1.59 -14.14 -10.11
N PRO A 266 -1.88 -14.99 -9.13
CA PRO A 266 -1.07 -16.16 -8.85
C PRO A 266 -1.24 -17.18 -9.99
N SER A 267 -0.13 -17.84 -10.38
CA SER A 267 -0.19 -18.90 -11.39
C SER A 267 -0.98 -20.12 -10.92
N GLU A 268 -0.94 -20.39 -9.63
CA GLU A 268 -1.71 -21.43 -8.91
C GLU A 268 -2.12 -20.90 -7.54
N PRO A 269 -3.16 -21.45 -6.89
CA PRO A 269 -3.59 -21.01 -5.58
C PRO A 269 -2.44 -20.98 -4.55
N GLY A 270 -2.19 -19.81 -3.97
CA GLY A 270 -1.12 -19.60 -2.99
C GLY A 270 0.28 -19.37 -3.59
N CYS A 271 0.46 -19.40 -4.91
CA CYS A 271 1.70 -19.01 -5.55
C CYS A 271 1.85 -17.48 -5.60
N ARG A 272 3.08 -17.04 -5.82
CA ARG A 272 3.37 -15.62 -6.11
C ARG A 272 2.95 -15.26 -7.54
N ALA A 273 2.67 -13.98 -7.75
CA ALA A 273 2.41 -13.47 -9.10
C ALA A 273 3.68 -13.47 -9.98
N PRO A 274 3.55 -13.60 -11.32
CA PRO A 274 4.68 -13.51 -12.23
C PRO A 274 5.50 -12.24 -12.06
N LEU A 275 4.87 -11.07 -11.98
CA LEU A 275 5.55 -9.79 -11.76
C LEU A 275 6.33 -9.76 -10.43
N SER A 276 5.77 -10.34 -9.36
CA SER A 276 6.47 -10.44 -8.07
C SER A 276 7.75 -11.28 -8.21
N SER A 277 7.67 -12.44 -8.87
CA SER A 277 8.81 -13.32 -9.13
C SER A 277 9.93 -12.62 -9.90
N GLU A 278 9.56 -12.01 -11.02
CA GLU A 278 10.49 -11.33 -11.91
C GLU A 278 11.23 -10.21 -11.20
N MET A 279 10.48 -9.31 -10.55
CA MET A 279 11.06 -8.10 -9.94
C MET A 279 11.84 -8.38 -8.66
N LEU A 280 11.53 -9.47 -7.94
CA LEU A 280 12.37 -9.92 -6.83
C LEU A 280 13.70 -10.49 -7.34
N SER A 281 13.69 -11.21 -8.45
CA SER A 281 14.92 -11.69 -9.10
C SER A 281 15.80 -10.53 -9.60
N VAL A 282 15.19 -9.52 -10.22
CA VAL A 282 15.87 -8.28 -10.62
C VAL A 282 16.49 -7.61 -9.41
N ARG A 283 15.73 -7.39 -8.33
CA ARG A 283 16.23 -6.82 -7.08
C ARG A 283 17.47 -7.55 -6.56
N ASP A 284 17.41 -8.87 -6.48
CA ASP A 284 18.51 -9.67 -5.94
C ASP A 284 19.79 -9.53 -6.77
N SER A 285 19.66 -9.25 -8.07
CA SER A 285 20.77 -8.94 -8.94
C SER A 285 21.37 -7.54 -8.75
N LEU A 286 20.59 -6.59 -8.17
CA LEU A 286 20.99 -5.19 -7.97
C LEU A 286 21.68 -4.96 -6.61
N PHE A 287 21.40 -5.81 -5.63
CA PHE A 287 21.96 -5.66 -4.29
C PHE A 287 23.17 -6.56 -4.06
N SER A 288 24.19 -6.01 -3.45
CA SER A 288 25.38 -6.74 -3.02
C SER A 288 25.81 -6.32 -1.62
N ARG A 289 26.53 -7.18 -0.90
CA ARG A 289 27.22 -6.83 0.35
C ARG A 289 28.56 -7.52 0.42
N ARG A 290 29.52 -6.92 1.09
CA ARG A 290 30.87 -7.47 1.22
C ARG A 290 30.89 -8.70 2.14
N ASP A 291 30.17 -8.62 3.25
CA ASP A 291 30.05 -9.66 4.28
C ASP A 291 28.74 -9.50 5.05
N ALA A 292 28.44 -10.41 5.99
CA ALA A 292 27.20 -10.43 6.74
C ALA A 292 26.98 -9.19 7.63
N SER A 293 28.04 -8.50 8.06
CA SER A 293 27.99 -7.30 8.88
C SER A 293 27.91 -6.02 8.08
N SER A 294 28.21 -6.08 6.77
CA SER A 294 28.18 -4.93 5.89
C SER A 294 26.74 -4.60 5.45
N PRO A 295 26.38 -3.31 5.26
CA PRO A 295 25.12 -2.95 4.68
C PRO A 295 24.99 -3.48 3.25
N TRP A 296 23.75 -3.73 2.82
CA TRP A 296 23.46 -3.99 1.43
C TRP A 296 23.71 -2.72 0.61
N MET A 297 24.36 -2.88 -0.52
CA MET A 297 24.65 -1.82 -1.48
C MET A 297 23.82 -2.02 -2.73
N LEU A 298 22.98 -1.06 -3.08
CA LEU A 298 22.22 -1.02 -4.31
C LEU A 298 23.07 -0.43 -5.43
N ASP A 299 23.16 -1.11 -6.55
CA ASP A 299 23.85 -0.67 -7.76
C ASP A 299 22.92 0.26 -8.57
N LEU A 300 23.16 1.54 -8.48
CA LEU A 300 22.38 2.57 -9.18
C LEU A 300 22.67 2.60 -10.68
N THR A 301 23.86 2.19 -11.11
CA THR A 301 24.20 2.18 -12.53
C THR A 301 23.36 1.19 -13.31
N ARG A 302 23.06 0.05 -12.67
CA ARG A 302 22.18 -0.99 -13.23
C ARG A 302 20.70 -0.69 -12.99
N LEU A 303 20.36 0.01 -11.92
CA LEU A 303 18.97 0.34 -11.60
C LEU A 303 18.39 1.42 -12.51
N ARG A 304 19.14 2.48 -12.85
CA ARG A 304 18.63 3.63 -13.63
C ARG A 304 17.94 3.24 -14.93
N PRO A 305 18.52 2.40 -15.81
CA PRO A 305 17.83 1.98 -17.03
C PRO A 305 16.54 1.20 -16.72
N LEU A 306 16.51 0.40 -15.65
CA LEU A 306 15.33 -0.35 -15.25
C LEU A 306 14.20 0.57 -14.73
N ILE A 307 14.54 1.69 -14.07
CA ILE A 307 13.56 2.71 -13.71
C ILE A 307 12.87 3.27 -14.95
N GLU A 308 13.64 3.61 -15.99
CA GLU A 308 13.09 4.16 -17.23
C GLU A 308 12.23 3.13 -18.00
N ASP A 309 12.67 1.89 -18.05
CA ASP A 309 11.89 0.79 -18.63
C ASP A 309 10.58 0.58 -17.86
N GLY A 310 10.65 0.52 -16.53
CA GLY A 310 9.50 0.42 -15.65
C GLY A 310 8.51 1.57 -15.82
N ARG A 311 8.98 2.80 -15.95
CA ARG A 311 8.13 3.98 -16.23
C ARG A 311 7.38 3.86 -17.55
N ARG A 312 8.06 3.42 -18.62
CA ARG A 312 7.40 3.19 -19.92
C ARG A 312 6.31 2.12 -19.84
N ALA A 313 6.60 1.00 -19.18
CA ALA A 313 5.62 -0.04 -18.96
C ALA A 313 4.45 0.41 -18.06
N SER A 314 4.73 1.19 -17.00
CA SER A 314 3.70 1.78 -16.14
C SER A 314 2.75 2.69 -16.89
N ALA A 315 3.26 3.49 -17.83
CA ALA A 315 2.41 4.36 -18.66
C ALA A 315 1.37 3.56 -19.46
N GLU A 316 1.74 2.37 -19.93
CA GLU A 316 0.81 1.43 -20.58
C GLU A 316 -0.21 0.89 -19.58
N GLY A 317 0.22 0.45 -18.39
CA GLY A 317 -0.67 -0.02 -17.32
C GLY A 317 -1.72 1.02 -16.94
N TYR A 318 -1.29 2.27 -16.74
CA TYR A 318 -2.19 3.40 -16.45
C TYR A 318 -3.19 3.64 -17.58
N ARG A 319 -2.75 3.61 -18.83
CA ARG A 319 -3.64 3.77 -19.99
C ARG A 319 -4.69 2.68 -20.04
N ARG A 320 -4.31 1.41 -19.87
CA ARG A 320 -5.24 0.29 -19.83
C ARG A 320 -6.27 0.42 -18.71
N GLY A 321 -5.83 0.69 -17.48
CA GLY A 321 -6.72 0.80 -16.33
C GLY A 321 -7.71 1.96 -16.46
N ARG A 322 -7.27 3.12 -16.97
CA ARG A 322 -8.15 4.26 -17.24
C ARG A 322 -9.16 3.94 -18.35
N ALA A 323 -8.72 3.33 -19.44
CA ALA A 323 -9.62 2.93 -20.52
C ALA A 323 -10.68 1.93 -20.06
N LEU A 324 -10.32 0.95 -19.22
CA LEU A 324 -11.26 0.01 -18.63
C LEU A 324 -12.32 0.73 -17.79
N ARG A 325 -11.92 1.66 -16.93
CA ARG A 325 -12.81 2.46 -16.11
C ARG A 325 -13.74 3.33 -16.95
N ASP A 326 -13.20 4.05 -17.92
CA ASP A 326 -13.94 5.01 -18.74
C ASP A 326 -15.00 4.30 -19.60
N ASN A 327 -14.70 3.09 -20.10
CA ASN A 327 -15.67 2.27 -20.83
C ASN A 327 -16.87 1.89 -19.94
N ARG A 328 -16.64 1.50 -18.68
CA ARG A 328 -17.73 1.14 -17.75
C ARG A 328 -18.60 2.33 -17.37
N ILE A 329 -17.99 3.51 -17.13
CA ILE A 329 -18.75 4.75 -16.90
C ILE A 329 -19.65 5.06 -18.11
N SER A 330 -19.18 4.81 -19.32
CA SER A 330 -19.96 5.05 -20.54
C SER A 330 -21.11 4.06 -20.67
N GLU A 331 -20.90 2.78 -20.34
CA GLU A 331 -21.92 1.73 -20.39
C GLU A 331 -23.03 1.98 -19.36
N SER A 332 -22.67 2.29 -18.12
CA SER A 332 -23.64 2.58 -17.04
C SER A 332 -24.44 3.87 -17.25
N SER A 333 -23.95 4.80 -18.08
CA SER A 333 -24.66 6.05 -18.42
C SER A 333 -25.71 5.86 -19.54
N THR A 334 -25.75 4.70 -20.19
CA THR A 334 -26.67 4.37 -21.29
C THR A 334 -27.81 3.44 -20.88
N GLU A 335 -27.79 2.90 -19.67
CA GLU A 335 -28.88 2.16 -19.02
C GLU A 335 -29.74 3.07 -18.14
#